data_0abc39c9cfed57a43028f8d71e8c6e0b
#
_entry.id   0abc39c9cfed57a43028f8d71e8c6e0b
#
_cell.length_a   1.000
_cell.length_b   1.000
_cell.length_c   1.000
_cell.angle_alpha   90.00
_cell.angle_beta   90.00
_cell.angle_gamma   90.00
#
_symmetry.space_group_name_H-M   'P 1'
#
loop_
_entity.id
_entity.type
_entity.pdbx_description
1 polymer ?
#
loop_
_entity_poly.entity_id
_entity_poly.type
_entity_poly.pdbx_seq_one_letter_code
_entity_poly.pdbx_strand_id
1 'polypeptide(L)'
;MAKKRNGRQDAIRDIVRNKDVRTQRMLVDELKACGFDCTQATVSRDIADMGLRKLPEGVYVLAEDLHLQRMVSELVVDVQRTENLVLVKAQPGTASGIAAAVDAAELPDVLGSLAGNDTILVIAQTAEDGARFESLITKLRSVHK
;
A
#
# COMPACT_ATOMS: atom_id res chain seq x y z
N MET A 1 21.67 -16.14 2.81
CA MET A 1 20.45 -16.67 2.19
C MET A 1 19.20 -16.03 2.76
N ALA A 2 19.01 -16.06 4.07
CA ALA A 2 17.86 -15.41 4.71
C ALA A 2 17.78 -13.89 4.43
N LYS A 3 18.93 -13.22 4.43
CA LYS A 3 19.00 -11.76 4.15
C LYS A 3 18.54 -11.40 2.73
N LYS A 4 18.90 -12.22 1.73
CA LYS A 4 18.49 -11.97 0.34
C LYS A 4 16.99 -12.18 0.15
N ARG A 5 16.44 -13.20 0.79
CA ARG A 5 15.00 -13.48 0.72
C ARG A 5 14.20 -12.36 1.39
N ASN A 6 14.60 -11.95 2.58
CA ASN A 6 13.93 -10.87 3.31
C ASN A 6 14.03 -9.55 2.55
N GLY A 7 15.20 -9.22 2.02
CA GLY A 7 15.39 -8.00 1.22
C GLY A 7 14.52 -7.99 -0.02
N ARG A 8 14.43 -9.11 -0.71
CA ARG A 8 13.57 -9.23 -1.89
C ARG A 8 12.09 -9.09 -1.52
N GLN A 9 11.65 -9.73 -0.43
CA GLN A 9 10.25 -9.63 0.01
C GLN A 9 9.92 -8.21 0.48
N ASP A 10 10.85 -7.53 1.14
CA ASP A 10 10.67 -6.11 1.49
C ASP A 10 10.54 -5.24 0.24
N ALA A 11 11.33 -5.53 -0.79
CA ALA A 11 11.24 -4.81 -2.07
C ALA A 11 9.89 -5.08 -2.75
N ILE A 12 9.42 -6.33 -2.72
CA ILE A 12 8.11 -6.68 -3.27
C ILE A 12 7.01 -5.90 -2.56
N ARG A 13 7.06 -5.83 -1.23
CA ARG A 13 6.08 -5.09 -0.44
C ARG A 13 6.03 -3.62 -0.88
N ASP A 14 7.19 -3.00 -1.01
CA ASP A 14 7.32 -1.61 -1.43
C ASP A 14 6.77 -1.39 -2.84
N ILE A 15 7.15 -2.25 -3.77
CA ILE A 15 6.72 -2.16 -5.17
C ILE A 15 5.20 -2.30 -5.27
N VAL A 16 4.64 -3.30 -4.60
CA VAL A 16 3.19 -3.57 -4.64
C VAL A 16 2.40 -2.41 -4.04
N ARG A 17 2.90 -1.80 -2.97
CA ARG A 17 2.23 -0.66 -2.35
C ARG A 17 2.29 0.62 -3.19
N ASN A 18 3.38 0.82 -3.91
CA ASN A 18 3.62 2.08 -4.64
C ASN A 18 3.22 2.03 -6.12
N LYS A 19 3.02 0.85 -6.69
CA LYS A 19 2.75 0.69 -8.12
C LYS A 19 1.58 -0.26 -8.35
N ASP A 20 0.92 -0.08 -9.49
CA ASP A 20 -0.15 -0.98 -9.92
C ASP A 20 0.45 -2.21 -10.60
N VAL A 21 0.82 -3.20 -9.80
CA VAL A 21 1.38 -4.45 -10.32
C VAL A 21 0.23 -5.37 -10.75
N ARG A 22 0.20 -5.71 -12.03
CA ARG A 22 -0.88 -6.52 -12.60
C ARG A 22 -0.47 -7.93 -12.98
N THR A 23 0.83 -8.15 -13.21
CA THR A 23 1.35 -9.45 -13.62
C THR A 23 2.60 -9.79 -12.83
N GLN A 24 2.90 -11.09 -12.75
CA GLN A 24 4.14 -11.56 -12.12
C GLN A 24 5.36 -11.07 -12.90
N ARG A 25 5.24 -10.96 -14.22
CA ARG A 25 6.32 -10.46 -15.05
C ARG A 25 6.66 -9.00 -14.72
N MET A 26 5.66 -8.17 -14.52
CA MET A 26 5.88 -6.78 -14.08
C MET A 26 6.67 -6.75 -12.78
N LEU A 27 6.33 -7.64 -11.84
CA LEU A 27 7.02 -7.70 -10.56
C LEU A 27 8.47 -8.14 -10.73
N VAL A 28 8.72 -9.13 -11.59
CA VAL A 28 10.09 -9.56 -11.92
C VAL A 28 10.89 -8.38 -12.47
N ASP A 29 10.33 -7.65 -13.44
CA ASP A 29 11.00 -6.53 -14.08
C ASP A 29 11.32 -5.42 -13.07
N GLU A 30 10.38 -5.10 -12.19
CA GLU A 30 10.60 -4.10 -11.14
C GLU A 30 11.67 -4.53 -10.15
N LEU A 31 11.70 -5.80 -9.78
CA LEU A 31 12.73 -6.33 -8.88
C LEU A 31 14.12 -6.27 -9.52
N LYS A 32 14.21 -6.56 -10.81
CA LYS A 32 15.48 -6.44 -11.55
C LYS A 32 15.97 -5.01 -11.56
N ALA A 33 15.06 -4.05 -11.75
CA ALA A 33 15.39 -2.63 -11.71
C ALA A 33 15.91 -2.21 -10.32
N CYS A 34 15.49 -2.91 -9.27
CA CYS A 34 15.96 -2.68 -7.90
C CYS A 34 17.23 -3.46 -7.54
N GLY A 35 17.79 -4.19 -8.49
CA GLY A 35 19.03 -4.95 -8.29
C GLY A 35 18.85 -6.39 -7.83
N PHE A 36 17.62 -6.91 -7.85
CA PHE A 36 17.34 -8.29 -7.48
C PHE A 36 17.27 -9.16 -8.75
N ASP A 37 18.19 -10.09 -8.87
CA ASP A 37 18.18 -11.05 -9.97
C ASP A 37 17.34 -12.26 -9.56
N CYS A 38 16.16 -12.37 -10.15
CA CYS A 38 15.20 -13.41 -9.79
C CYS A 38 14.43 -13.89 -11.01
N THR A 39 13.90 -15.11 -10.91
CA THR A 39 13.08 -15.72 -11.96
C THR A 39 11.60 -15.57 -11.61
N GLN A 40 10.74 -15.80 -12.61
CA GLN A 40 9.29 -15.82 -12.40
C GLN A 40 8.89 -16.89 -11.38
N ALA A 41 9.56 -18.04 -11.37
CA ALA A 41 9.28 -19.09 -10.40
C ALA A 41 9.56 -18.63 -8.97
N THR A 42 10.64 -17.88 -8.76
CA THR A 42 10.99 -17.32 -7.45
C THR A 42 9.93 -16.32 -7.01
N VAL A 43 9.52 -15.43 -7.92
CA VAL A 43 8.51 -14.42 -7.61
C VAL A 43 7.15 -15.06 -7.33
N SER A 44 6.78 -16.08 -8.10
CA SER A 44 5.54 -16.83 -7.86
C SER A 44 5.51 -17.43 -6.46
N ARG A 45 6.65 -17.96 -6.02
CA ARG A 45 6.78 -18.51 -4.67
C ARG A 45 6.68 -17.43 -3.60
N ASP A 46 7.31 -16.27 -3.83
CA ASP A 46 7.21 -15.14 -2.90
C ASP A 46 5.78 -14.63 -2.79
N ILE A 47 5.06 -14.56 -3.91
CA ILE A 47 3.64 -14.17 -3.91
C ILE A 47 2.83 -15.07 -2.98
N ALA A 48 3.04 -16.38 -3.09
CA ALA A 48 2.36 -17.35 -2.23
C ALA A 48 2.78 -17.20 -0.76
N ASP A 49 4.08 -17.08 -0.51
CA ASP A 49 4.63 -16.96 0.85
C ASP A 49 4.16 -15.70 1.56
N MET A 50 4.07 -14.58 0.82
CA MET A 50 3.66 -13.29 1.38
C MET A 50 2.14 -13.11 1.40
N GLY A 51 1.40 -14.02 0.79
CA GLY A 51 -0.05 -13.92 0.73
C GLY A 51 -0.56 -12.79 -0.14
N LEU A 52 0.17 -12.45 -1.21
CA LEU A 52 -0.30 -11.44 -2.16
C LEU A 52 -1.60 -11.91 -2.82
N ARG A 53 -2.54 -11.01 -2.94
CA ARG A 53 -3.84 -11.28 -3.55
C ARG A 53 -4.03 -10.45 -4.81
N LYS A 54 -4.54 -11.08 -5.85
CA LYS A 54 -4.93 -10.37 -7.07
C LYS A 54 -6.41 -10.02 -6.96
N LEU A 55 -6.71 -8.73 -6.98
CA LEU A 55 -8.08 -8.25 -6.90
C LEU A 55 -8.82 -8.50 -8.22
N PRO A 56 -10.17 -8.49 -8.22
CA PRO A 56 -10.94 -8.67 -9.45
C PRO A 56 -10.55 -7.71 -10.57
N GLU A 57 -10.09 -6.51 -10.23
CA GLU A 57 -9.63 -5.50 -11.17
C GLU A 57 -8.26 -5.82 -11.76
N GLY A 58 -7.59 -6.88 -11.27
CA GLY A 58 -6.34 -7.37 -11.80
C GLY A 58 -5.08 -6.84 -11.14
N VAL A 59 -5.21 -6.06 -10.07
CA VAL A 59 -4.06 -5.48 -9.36
C VAL A 59 -3.72 -6.32 -8.13
N TYR A 60 -2.42 -6.52 -7.90
CA TYR A 60 -1.96 -7.23 -6.70
C TYR A 60 -1.95 -6.29 -5.48
N VAL A 61 -2.40 -6.84 -4.35
CA VAL A 61 -2.42 -6.16 -3.05
C VAL A 61 -1.88 -7.12 -2.01
N LEU A 62 -1.20 -6.59 -1.00
CA LEU A 62 -0.74 -7.40 0.13
C LEU A 62 -1.93 -7.89 0.94
N ALA A 63 -1.87 -9.13 1.42
CA ALA A 63 -2.94 -9.68 2.26
C ALA A 63 -3.21 -8.79 3.47
N GLU A 64 -2.15 -8.28 4.08
CA GLU A 64 -2.24 -7.38 5.23
C GLU A 64 -2.90 -6.03 4.92
N ASP A 65 -2.94 -5.65 3.64
CA ASP A 65 -3.55 -4.39 3.19
C ASP A 65 -4.98 -4.56 2.70
N LEU A 66 -5.51 -5.78 2.68
CA LEU A 66 -6.87 -6.02 2.13
C LEU A 66 -7.96 -5.29 2.90
N HIS A 67 -7.85 -5.25 4.22
CA HIS A 67 -8.83 -4.53 5.03
C HIS A 67 -8.77 -3.02 4.73
N LEU A 68 -7.57 -2.47 4.70
CA LEU A 68 -7.38 -1.06 4.35
C LEU A 68 -7.91 -0.76 2.95
N GLN A 69 -7.61 -1.64 1.98
CA GLN A 69 -8.08 -1.48 0.61
C GLN A 69 -9.62 -1.42 0.56
N ARG A 70 -10.29 -2.30 1.29
CA ARG A 70 -11.76 -2.33 1.31
C ARG A 70 -12.32 -1.04 1.90
N MET A 71 -11.78 -0.60 3.03
CA MET A 71 -12.21 0.64 3.68
C MET A 71 -11.99 1.85 2.78
N VAL A 72 -10.81 1.92 2.16
CA VAL A 72 -10.45 3.06 1.31
C VAL A 72 -11.35 3.11 0.07
N SER A 73 -11.54 1.99 -0.61
CA SER A 73 -12.33 1.96 -1.84
C SER A 73 -13.80 2.32 -1.61
N GLU A 74 -14.34 2.00 -0.45
CA GLU A 74 -15.75 2.26 -0.14
C GLU A 74 -15.99 3.63 0.48
N LEU A 75 -15.05 4.12 1.29
CA LEU A 75 -15.31 5.24 2.19
C LEU A 75 -14.50 6.51 1.92
N VAL A 76 -13.36 6.42 1.27
CA VAL A 76 -12.51 7.59 1.02
C VAL A 76 -13.03 8.37 -0.19
N VAL A 77 -13.20 9.68 0.02
CA VAL A 77 -13.75 10.60 -0.98
C VAL A 77 -12.64 11.35 -1.70
N ASP A 78 -11.60 11.76 -0.99
CA ASP A 78 -10.52 12.57 -1.55
C ASP A 78 -9.25 12.41 -0.71
N VAL A 79 -8.10 12.65 -1.33
CA VAL A 79 -6.80 12.61 -0.66
C VAL A 79 -6.00 13.81 -1.12
N GLN A 80 -5.45 14.56 -0.17
CA GLN A 80 -4.59 15.70 -0.43
C GLN A 80 -3.34 15.61 0.42
N ARG A 81 -2.24 16.15 -0.08
CA ARG A 81 -0.98 16.11 0.65
C ARG A 81 -0.30 17.47 0.61
N THR A 82 0.31 17.83 1.74
CA THR A 82 1.28 18.90 1.81
C THR A 82 2.49 18.38 2.57
N GLU A 83 3.62 18.29 1.90
CA GLU A 83 4.87 17.76 2.46
C GLU A 83 4.68 16.39 3.12
N ASN A 84 4.81 16.31 4.45
CA ASN A 84 4.67 15.07 5.21
C ASN A 84 3.28 14.87 5.81
N LEU A 85 2.32 15.74 5.48
CA LEU A 85 0.96 15.65 5.98
C LEU A 85 0.02 15.21 4.87
N VAL A 86 -0.75 14.16 5.13
CA VAL A 86 -1.72 13.65 4.16
C VAL A 86 -3.12 13.76 4.76
N LEU A 87 -3.98 14.49 4.07
CA LEU A 87 -5.35 14.69 4.50
C LEU A 87 -6.25 13.74 3.71
N VAL A 88 -6.89 12.82 4.42
CA VAL A 88 -7.79 11.82 3.81
C VAL A 88 -9.21 12.21 4.16
N LYS A 89 -10.00 12.54 3.14
CA LYS A 89 -11.42 12.86 3.30
C LYS A 89 -12.25 11.60 3.10
N ALA A 90 -13.24 11.42 3.95
CA ALA A 90 -14.05 10.21 3.97
C ALA A 90 -15.54 10.54 4.11
N GLN A 91 -16.37 9.52 3.96
CA GLN A 91 -17.79 9.65 4.22
C GLN A 91 -18.02 10.03 5.68
N PRO A 92 -19.05 10.83 5.99
CA PRO A 92 -19.29 11.24 7.37
C PRO A 92 -19.42 10.05 8.34
N GLY A 93 -18.76 10.18 9.49
CA GLY A 93 -18.81 9.17 10.53
C GLY A 93 -17.88 7.97 10.33
N THR A 94 -17.03 7.96 9.28
CA THR A 94 -16.19 6.79 8.95
C THR A 94 -14.69 6.98 9.19
N ALA A 95 -14.27 8.18 9.55
CA ALA A 95 -12.85 8.50 9.64
C ALA A 95 -12.10 7.62 10.66
N SER A 96 -12.67 7.38 11.83
CA SER A 96 -12.00 6.59 12.85
C SER A 96 -11.79 5.13 12.42
N GLY A 97 -12.73 4.57 11.67
CA GLY A 97 -12.59 3.21 11.13
C GLY A 97 -11.45 3.11 10.13
N ILE A 98 -11.32 4.11 9.26
CA ILE A 98 -10.23 4.17 8.27
C ILE A 98 -8.90 4.35 8.99
N ALA A 99 -8.84 5.24 9.99
CA ALA A 99 -7.63 5.46 10.77
C ALA A 99 -7.18 4.17 11.47
N ALA A 100 -8.11 3.41 12.02
CA ALA A 100 -7.81 2.12 12.63
C ALA A 100 -7.25 1.14 11.62
N ALA A 101 -7.77 1.13 10.39
CA ALA A 101 -7.27 0.27 9.32
C ALA A 101 -5.84 0.69 8.88
N VAL A 102 -5.57 1.99 8.84
CA VAL A 102 -4.21 2.51 8.56
C VAL A 102 -3.24 2.05 9.63
N ASP A 103 -3.63 2.18 10.90
CA ASP A 103 -2.78 1.75 12.01
C ASP A 103 -2.53 0.23 11.98
N ALA A 104 -3.56 -0.55 11.67
CA ALA A 104 -3.45 -2.01 11.60
C ALA A 104 -2.53 -2.49 10.47
N ALA A 105 -2.39 -1.70 9.41
CA ALA A 105 -1.51 -2.03 8.30
C ALA A 105 -0.01 -1.88 8.64
N GLU A 106 0.29 -1.25 9.78
CA GLU A 106 1.66 -1.07 10.28
C GLU A 106 2.61 -0.52 9.21
N LEU A 107 2.19 0.58 8.58
CA LEU A 107 2.98 1.23 7.53
C LEU A 107 4.22 1.89 8.15
N PRO A 108 5.44 1.50 7.74
CA PRO A 108 6.65 1.97 8.42
C PRO A 108 6.91 3.47 8.26
N ASP A 109 6.35 4.07 7.22
CA ASP A 109 6.59 5.47 6.90
C ASP A 109 5.62 6.41 7.61
N VAL A 110 4.62 5.88 8.31
CA VAL A 110 3.58 6.66 8.99
C VAL A 110 3.90 6.73 10.48
N LEU A 111 4.01 7.95 11.00
CA LEU A 111 4.22 8.17 12.44
C LEU A 111 2.93 7.96 13.22
N GLY A 112 1.80 8.39 12.68
CA GLY A 112 0.53 8.26 13.33
C GLY A 112 -0.56 9.01 12.59
N SER A 113 -1.77 8.98 13.14
CA SER A 113 -2.91 9.62 12.52
C SER A 113 -3.86 10.19 13.58
N LEU A 114 -4.63 11.19 13.16
CA LEU A 114 -5.71 11.77 13.95
C LEU A 114 -6.98 11.75 13.11
N ALA A 115 -8.06 11.23 13.67
CA ALA A 115 -9.33 11.13 12.98
C ALA A 115 -10.37 12.06 13.58
N GLY A 116 -11.02 12.83 12.72
CA GLY A 116 -12.22 13.56 13.06
C GLY A 116 -13.44 12.75 12.67
N ASN A 117 -14.51 13.43 12.26
CA ASN A 117 -15.72 12.76 11.81
C ASN A 117 -15.58 12.20 10.38
N ASP A 118 -15.11 13.03 9.45
CA ASP A 118 -15.02 12.74 8.03
C ASP A 118 -13.61 12.99 7.47
N THR A 119 -12.64 13.23 8.32
CA THR A 119 -11.29 13.60 7.89
C THR A 119 -10.27 12.93 8.79
N ILE A 120 -9.23 12.37 8.16
CA ILE A 120 -8.08 11.80 8.87
C ILE A 120 -6.85 12.60 8.47
N LEU A 121 -6.08 13.03 9.47
CA LEU A 121 -4.76 13.63 9.24
C LEU A 121 -3.71 12.57 9.52
N VAL A 122 -2.99 12.16 8.47
CA VAL A 122 -1.91 11.20 8.59
C VAL A 122 -0.58 11.93 8.56
N ILE A 123 0.27 11.63 9.53
CA ILE A 123 1.58 12.27 9.66
C ILE A 123 2.65 11.26 9.27
N ALA A 124 3.37 11.56 8.19
CA ALA A 124 4.47 10.74 7.72
C ALA A 124 5.79 11.28 8.28
N GLN A 125 6.84 10.47 8.23
CA GLN A 125 8.15 10.88 8.77
C GLN A 125 8.82 11.96 7.92
N THR A 126 8.67 11.85 6.59
CA THR A 126 9.29 12.79 5.63
C THR A 126 8.27 13.12 4.54
N ALA A 127 8.59 14.13 3.73
CA ALA A 127 7.79 14.47 2.56
C ALA A 127 7.70 13.30 1.57
N GLU A 128 8.80 12.57 1.40
CA GLU A 128 8.82 11.40 0.52
C GLU A 128 7.91 10.29 1.04
N ASP A 129 7.92 10.06 2.35
CA ASP A 129 7.04 9.08 2.99
C ASP A 129 5.58 9.50 2.86
N GLY A 130 5.30 10.79 2.97
CA GLY A 130 3.97 11.33 2.73
C GLY A 130 3.50 11.06 1.30
N ALA A 131 4.38 11.24 0.32
CA ALA A 131 4.07 10.97 -1.08
C ALA A 131 3.79 9.48 -1.30
N ARG A 132 4.53 8.60 -0.64
CA ARG A 132 4.29 7.15 -0.72
C ARG A 132 2.94 6.76 -0.14
N PHE A 133 2.59 7.34 1.00
CA PHE A 133 1.29 7.09 1.61
C PHE A 133 0.16 7.59 0.72
N GLU A 134 0.30 8.79 0.17
CA GLU A 134 -0.67 9.35 -0.77
C GLU A 134 -0.84 8.43 -1.98
N SER A 135 0.25 7.92 -2.54
CA SER A 135 0.22 6.98 -3.66
C SER A 135 -0.50 5.68 -3.30
N LEU A 136 -0.24 5.15 -2.11
CA LEU A 136 -0.91 3.93 -1.65
C LEU A 136 -2.43 4.14 -1.56
N ILE A 137 -2.86 5.21 -0.91
CA ILE A 137 -4.30 5.47 -0.75
C ILE A 137 -4.96 5.71 -2.12
N THR A 138 -4.29 6.45 -2.99
CA THR A 138 -4.78 6.70 -4.35
C THR A 138 -4.92 5.39 -5.13
N LYS A 139 -3.92 4.52 -5.02
CA LYS A 139 -3.98 3.18 -5.63
C LYS A 139 -5.18 2.39 -5.12
N LEU A 140 -5.36 2.34 -3.80
CA LEU A 140 -6.43 1.54 -3.19
C LEU A 140 -7.82 2.09 -3.54
N ARG A 141 -7.94 3.40 -3.75
CA ARG A 141 -9.19 4.01 -4.23
C ARG A 141 -9.49 3.62 -5.67
N SER A 142 -8.49 3.69 -6.54
CA SER A 142 -8.68 3.50 -7.97
C SER A 142 -9.05 2.07 -8.34
N VAL A 143 -8.72 1.11 -7.49
CA VAL A 143 -8.96 -0.31 -7.72
C VAL A 143 -10.46 -0.63 -7.77
N HIS A 144 -11.31 0.25 -7.25
CA HIS A 144 -12.76 0.02 -7.22
C HIS A 144 -13.51 0.71 -8.37
N LYS A 145 -12.78 1.39 -9.21
CA LYS A 145 -13.36 2.01 -10.39
C LYS A 145 -13.16 1.10 -11.61
#